data_7011218ff277c7b917f3749ae74c1fe8
#
_entry.id   7011218ff277c7b917f3749ae74c1fe8
#
_cell.length_a   1.000
_cell.length_b   1.000
_cell.length_c   1.000
_cell.angle_alpha   90.00
_cell.angle_beta   90.00
_cell.angle_gamma   90.00
#
_symmetry.space_group_name_H-M   'P 1'
#
loop_
_entity.id
_entity.type
_entity.pdbx_description
1 polymer ?
#
loop_
_entity_poly.entity_id
_entity_poly.type
_entity_poly.pdbx_seq_one_letter_code
_entity_poly.pdbx_strand_id
1 'polypeptide(L)'
;MLCACQQAFTDWRIEMKEKGLLLVISGFSGAGKGTVVKRLLELHNDYALSISATTRSPREGEQNGREYFFKSTEEFESMIDNSELIEYAKYVSNYYGTPKAYVEEQLEAGKNVILEIEIQGALNIKKMYPDAVLLFIMPP
;
A
#
# COMPACT_ATOMS: atom_id res chain seq x y z
N MET A 1 18.17 -2.48 50.36
CA MET A 1 19.07 -2.70 49.21
C MET A 1 18.38 -3.59 48.16
N LEU A 2 17.18 -3.23 47.71
CA LEU A 2 16.33 -4.02 46.77
C LEU A 2 15.65 -3.11 45.75
N CYS A 3 16.32 -2.06 45.28
CA CYS A 3 15.70 -1.06 44.38
C CYS A 3 16.36 -0.92 43.02
N ALA A 4 17.48 -1.55 42.75
CA ALA A 4 18.16 -1.36 41.44
C ALA A 4 17.85 -2.44 40.39
N CYS A 5 17.28 -3.58 40.83
CA CYS A 5 16.97 -4.70 39.91
C CYS A 5 15.57 -4.62 39.27
N GLN A 6 14.68 -3.84 39.85
CA GLN A 6 13.31 -3.67 39.31
C GLN A 6 13.21 -2.59 38.23
N GLN A 7 14.12 -1.62 38.21
CA GLN A 7 14.16 -0.58 37.18
C GLN A 7 14.78 -1.05 35.87
N ALA A 8 15.70 -2.03 35.93
CA ALA A 8 16.30 -2.63 34.72
C ALA A 8 15.34 -3.54 33.95
N PHE A 9 14.23 -3.98 34.55
CA PHE A 9 13.25 -4.88 33.91
C PHE A 9 12.14 -4.13 33.16
N THR A 10 12.05 -2.80 33.29
CA THR A 10 11.06 -1.99 32.57
C THR A 10 11.62 -1.36 31.30
N ASP A 11 12.93 -1.31 31.14
CA ASP A 11 13.58 -0.64 30.01
C ASP A 11 13.86 -1.54 28.79
N TRP A 12 13.60 -2.84 28.89
CA TRP A 12 13.76 -3.77 27.76
C TRP A 12 12.46 -4.00 26.96
N ARG A 13 11.34 -3.37 27.32
CA ARG A 13 10.27 -3.13 26.37
C ARG A 13 10.75 -2.08 25.37
N ILE A 14 11.71 -2.46 24.54
CA ILE A 14 11.75 -1.91 23.19
C ILE A 14 10.31 -2.11 22.71
N GLU A 15 9.57 -1.03 22.58
CA GLU A 15 8.34 -1.04 21.80
C GLU A 15 8.75 -1.52 20.41
N MET A 16 8.68 -2.84 20.22
CA MET A 16 8.68 -3.38 18.88
C MET A 16 7.39 -2.86 18.28
N LYS A 17 7.50 -1.72 17.60
CA LYS A 17 6.43 -1.17 16.83
C LYS A 17 6.06 -2.26 15.84
N GLU A 18 4.91 -2.90 16.07
CA GLU A 18 4.48 -3.98 15.20
C GLU A 18 4.37 -3.39 13.79
N LYS A 19 5.01 -4.05 12.84
CA LYS A 19 4.93 -3.67 11.44
C LYS A 19 3.47 -3.77 11.01
N GLY A 20 2.98 -2.77 10.28
CA GLY A 20 1.62 -2.78 9.77
C GLY A 20 1.36 -3.95 8.82
N LEU A 21 0.10 -4.27 8.63
CA LEU A 21 -0.37 -5.33 7.73
C LEU A 21 -0.56 -4.77 6.31
N LEU A 22 -0.15 -5.55 5.31
CA LEU A 22 -0.46 -5.27 3.91
C LEU A 22 -1.78 -5.93 3.53
N LEU A 23 -2.79 -5.12 3.21
CA LEU A 23 -4.13 -5.54 2.80
C LEU A 23 -4.32 -5.24 1.32
N VAL A 24 -4.52 -6.28 0.52
CA VAL A 24 -4.79 -6.16 -0.91
C VAL A 24 -6.28 -6.38 -1.16
N ILE A 25 -6.95 -5.37 -1.70
CA ILE A 25 -8.35 -5.42 -2.08
C ILE A 25 -8.45 -5.50 -3.60
N SER A 26 -9.01 -6.59 -4.08
CA SER A 26 -9.26 -6.84 -5.49
C SER A 26 -10.73 -7.18 -5.73
N GLY A 27 -11.13 -7.27 -6.98
CA GLY A 27 -12.51 -7.58 -7.37
C GLY A 27 -12.87 -6.97 -8.71
N PHE A 28 -14.05 -7.32 -9.22
CA PHE A 28 -14.53 -6.83 -10.51
C PHE A 28 -14.70 -5.30 -10.53
N SER A 29 -14.60 -4.71 -11.71
CA SER A 29 -14.95 -3.31 -11.92
C SER A 29 -16.41 -3.08 -11.49
N GLY A 30 -16.67 -2.02 -10.73
CA GLY A 30 -18.01 -1.73 -10.22
C GLY A 30 -18.48 -2.57 -9.01
N ALA A 31 -17.65 -3.48 -8.48
CA ALA A 31 -17.98 -4.29 -7.31
C ALA A 31 -18.05 -3.52 -5.97
N GLY A 32 -17.76 -2.22 -5.97
CA GLY A 32 -17.82 -1.39 -4.76
C GLY A 32 -16.52 -1.33 -3.96
N LYS A 33 -15.37 -1.75 -4.52
CA LYS A 33 -14.07 -1.69 -3.86
C LYS A 33 -13.79 -0.33 -3.23
N GLY A 34 -13.86 0.74 -4.02
CA GLY A 34 -13.62 2.10 -3.55
C GLY A 34 -14.54 2.54 -2.42
N THR A 35 -15.80 2.08 -2.40
CA THR A 35 -16.75 2.35 -1.30
C THR A 35 -16.30 1.68 -0.01
N VAL A 36 -15.86 0.43 -0.09
CA VAL A 36 -15.34 -0.33 1.06
C VAL A 36 -14.06 0.31 1.59
N VAL A 37 -13.12 0.62 0.71
CA VAL A 37 -11.85 1.29 1.06
C VAL A 37 -12.11 2.63 1.74
N LYS A 38 -12.96 3.48 1.15
CA LYS A 38 -13.32 4.78 1.73
C LYS A 38 -13.89 4.62 3.13
N ARG A 39 -14.83 3.68 3.31
CA ARG A 39 -15.45 3.44 4.61
C ARG A 39 -14.48 2.92 5.65
N LEU A 40 -13.54 2.07 5.25
CA LEU A 40 -12.48 1.57 6.13
C LEU A 40 -11.57 2.70 6.62
N LEU A 41 -11.15 3.59 5.73
CA LEU A 41 -10.33 4.76 6.06
C LEU A 41 -11.05 5.79 6.94
N GLU A 42 -12.37 5.92 6.81
CA GLU A 42 -13.18 6.80 7.67
C GLU A 42 -13.31 6.26 9.10
N LEU A 43 -13.35 4.94 9.27
CA LEU A 43 -13.58 4.30 10.56
C LEU A 43 -12.29 4.00 11.34
N HIS A 44 -11.15 3.94 10.65
CA HIS A 44 -9.90 3.47 11.22
C HIS A 44 -8.74 4.38 10.81
N ASN A 45 -8.07 4.98 11.79
CA ASN A 45 -6.95 5.90 11.58
C ASN A 45 -5.59 5.20 11.39
N ASP A 46 -5.54 3.90 11.64
CA ASP A 46 -4.36 3.03 11.52
C ASP A 46 -4.19 2.44 10.11
N TYR A 47 -5.06 2.81 9.17
CA TYR A 47 -4.96 2.43 7.77
C TYR A 47 -4.41 3.57 6.91
N ALA A 48 -3.65 3.22 5.89
CA ALA A 48 -3.18 4.11 4.84
C ALA A 48 -3.52 3.51 3.47
N LEU A 49 -4.06 4.32 2.56
CA LEU A 49 -4.23 3.90 1.17
C LEU A 49 -2.90 4.07 0.43
N SER A 50 -2.49 3.04 -0.29
CA SER A 50 -1.35 3.15 -1.21
C SER A 50 -1.69 4.09 -2.36
N ILE A 51 -0.77 5.00 -2.63
CA ILE A 51 -0.87 5.90 -3.78
C ILE A 51 -0.07 5.29 -4.92
N SER A 52 -0.75 4.93 -6.01
CA SER A 52 -0.13 4.36 -7.20
C SER A 52 0.60 5.41 -8.03
N ALA A 53 1.64 5.01 -8.75
CA ALA A 53 2.25 5.81 -9.80
C ALA A 53 1.57 5.52 -11.14
N THR A 54 1.49 6.52 -12.01
CA THR A 54 0.94 6.38 -13.37
C THR A 54 1.60 7.33 -14.35
N THR A 55 1.66 6.92 -15.62
CA THR A 55 2.08 7.79 -16.74
C THR A 55 0.91 8.53 -17.39
N ARG A 56 -0.32 8.28 -16.92
CA ARG A 56 -1.50 9.03 -17.36
C ARG A 56 -1.41 10.50 -16.89
N SER A 57 -1.76 11.42 -17.75
CA SER A 57 -1.88 12.82 -17.34
C SER A 57 -2.95 13.01 -16.26
N PRO A 58 -2.75 13.94 -15.31
CA PRO A 58 -3.76 14.28 -14.32
C PRO A 58 -5.06 14.74 -14.97
N ARG A 59 -6.20 14.35 -14.40
CA ARG A 59 -7.51 14.92 -14.74
C ARG A 59 -7.73 16.21 -13.95
N GLU A 60 -8.73 16.98 -14.36
CA GLU A 60 -9.13 18.17 -13.62
C GLU A 60 -9.43 17.85 -12.15
N GLY A 61 -8.79 18.58 -11.23
CA GLY A 61 -8.94 18.40 -9.79
C GLY A 61 -8.03 17.32 -9.16
N GLU A 62 -7.34 16.49 -9.95
CA GLU A 62 -6.35 15.54 -9.43
C GLU A 62 -5.03 16.23 -9.09
N GLN A 63 -4.40 15.80 -8.00
CA GLN A 63 -3.12 16.35 -7.52
C GLN A 63 -2.07 15.24 -7.40
N ASN A 64 -0.84 15.60 -7.77
CA ASN A 64 0.30 14.70 -7.59
C ASN A 64 0.52 14.36 -6.11
N GLY A 65 0.65 13.07 -5.80
CA GLY A 65 0.83 12.57 -4.44
C GLY A 65 -0.46 12.45 -3.62
N ARG A 66 -1.62 12.73 -4.22
CA ARG A 66 -2.93 12.54 -3.60
C ARG A 66 -3.72 11.42 -4.28
N GLU A 67 -4.06 11.55 -5.56
CA GLU A 67 -4.73 10.51 -6.33
C GLU A 67 -3.71 9.52 -6.91
N TYR A 68 -2.65 10.05 -7.50
CA TYR A 68 -1.54 9.31 -8.09
C TYR A 68 -0.23 10.06 -7.91
N PHE A 69 0.89 9.34 -7.98
CA PHE A 69 2.17 9.91 -8.35
C PHE A 69 2.25 9.95 -9.88
N PHE A 70 2.02 11.13 -10.47
CA PHE A 70 2.08 11.31 -11.92
C PHE A 70 3.53 11.37 -12.37
N LYS A 71 3.91 10.49 -13.30
CA LYS A 71 5.25 10.31 -13.80
C LYS A 71 5.29 10.41 -15.33
N SER A 72 6.44 10.79 -15.89
CA SER A 72 6.67 10.58 -17.33
C SER A 72 6.87 9.09 -17.61
N THR A 73 6.79 8.70 -18.89
CA THR A 73 7.06 7.31 -19.29
C THR A 73 8.49 6.92 -18.93
N GLU A 74 9.45 7.80 -19.19
CA GLU A 74 10.87 7.59 -18.92
C GLU A 74 11.13 7.41 -17.40
N GLU A 75 10.50 8.26 -16.58
CA GLU A 75 10.58 8.13 -15.11
C GLU A 75 10.01 6.79 -14.64
N PHE A 76 8.86 6.38 -15.18
CA PHE A 76 8.22 5.13 -14.78
C PHE A 76 9.05 3.90 -15.23
N GLU A 77 9.59 3.91 -16.43
CA GLU A 77 10.48 2.85 -16.93
C GLU A 77 11.76 2.76 -16.09
N SER A 78 12.31 3.89 -15.66
CA SER A 78 13.43 3.92 -14.71
C SER A 78 13.05 3.28 -13.36
N MET A 79 11.83 3.51 -12.86
CA MET A 79 11.35 2.85 -11.64
C MET A 79 11.24 1.32 -11.80
N ILE A 80 10.86 0.84 -12.99
CA ILE A 80 10.85 -0.60 -13.30
C ILE A 80 12.27 -1.16 -13.27
N ASP A 81 13.20 -0.53 -13.98
CA ASP A 81 14.60 -0.97 -14.10
C ASP A 81 15.31 -1.01 -12.74
N ASN A 82 14.98 -0.06 -11.86
CA ASN A 82 15.52 0.03 -10.50
C ASN A 82 14.77 -0.84 -9.46
N SER A 83 13.76 -1.62 -9.89
CA SER A 83 12.93 -2.43 -8.97
C SER A 83 12.26 -1.64 -7.84
N GLU A 84 11.83 -0.41 -8.15
CA GLU A 84 11.18 0.51 -7.19
C GLU A 84 9.66 0.28 -7.07
N LEU A 85 9.11 -0.63 -7.87
CA LEU A 85 7.69 -0.98 -7.86
C LEU A 85 7.46 -2.37 -7.28
N ILE A 86 6.43 -2.52 -6.45
CA ILE A 86 5.98 -3.82 -5.94
C ILE A 86 5.31 -4.62 -7.07
N GLU A 87 4.45 -3.93 -7.82
CA GLU A 87 3.78 -4.47 -9.00
C GLU A 87 3.56 -3.33 -9.99
N TYR A 88 3.43 -3.66 -11.25
CA TYR A 88 3.02 -2.72 -12.28
C TYR A 88 2.32 -3.44 -13.44
N ALA A 89 1.51 -2.69 -14.17
CA ALA A 89 0.86 -3.14 -15.39
C ALA A 89 0.74 -2.00 -16.39
N LYS A 90 0.69 -2.34 -17.67
CA LYS A 90 0.36 -1.41 -18.74
C LYS A 90 -1.10 -1.61 -19.13
N TYR A 91 -1.88 -0.56 -19.03
CA TYR A 91 -3.28 -0.56 -19.46
C TYR A 91 -3.47 0.46 -20.57
N VAL A 92 -3.88 0.00 -21.73
CA VAL A 92 -3.95 0.77 -22.98
C VAL A 92 -2.58 1.37 -23.29
N SER A 93 -2.36 2.66 -23.08
CA SER A 93 -1.10 3.38 -23.38
C SER A 93 -0.36 3.83 -22.12
N ASN A 94 -0.92 3.62 -20.94
CA ASN A 94 -0.36 4.12 -19.68
C ASN A 94 0.09 2.99 -18.77
N TYR A 95 1.17 3.26 -18.02
CA TYR A 95 1.60 2.43 -16.92
C TYR A 95 0.86 2.81 -15.64
N TYR A 96 0.67 1.81 -14.79
CA TYR A 96 0.19 1.93 -13.41
C TYR A 96 1.00 0.99 -12.55
N GLY A 97 1.40 1.42 -11.38
CA GLY A 97 2.18 0.58 -10.47
C GLY A 97 2.21 1.11 -9.04
N THR A 98 2.63 0.26 -8.13
CA THR A 98 2.67 0.55 -6.70
C THR A 98 4.10 0.83 -6.26
N PRO A 99 4.45 2.08 -5.87
CA PRO A 99 5.77 2.43 -5.37
C PRO A 99 6.10 1.67 -4.08
N LYS A 100 7.20 0.92 -4.11
CA LYS A 100 7.64 0.09 -3.00
C LYS A 100 8.00 0.91 -1.76
N ALA A 101 8.76 1.97 -1.93
CA ALA A 101 9.24 2.81 -0.84
C ALA A 101 8.09 3.40 -0.02
N TYR A 102 7.03 3.89 -0.67
CA TYR A 102 5.86 4.42 0.02
C TYR A 102 5.15 3.37 0.88
N VAL A 103 4.95 2.18 0.33
CA VAL A 103 4.29 1.08 1.06
C VAL A 103 5.13 0.65 2.26
N GLU A 104 6.42 0.45 2.08
CA GLU A 104 7.34 0.03 3.14
C GLU A 104 7.42 1.07 4.26
N GLU A 105 7.50 2.35 3.92
CA GLU A 105 7.49 3.45 4.89
C GLU A 105 6.23 3.43 5.78
N GLN A 106 5.05 3.25 5.18
CA GLN A 106 3.80 3.20 5.93
C GLN A 106 3.72 1.95 6.82
N LEU A 107 4.15 0.79 6.31
CA LEU A 107 4.18 -0.45 7.08
C LEU A 107 5.14 -0.34 8.28
N GLU A 108 6.34 0.23 8.09
CA GLU A 108 7.31 0.45 9.15
C GLU A 108 6.83 1.50 10.17
N ALA A 109 6.02 2.45 9.72
CA ALA A 109 5.32 3.38 10.61
C ALA A 109 4.23 2.70 11.46
N GLY A 110 3.97 1.39 11.27
CA GLY A 110 2.95 0.62 11.99
C GLY A 110 1.55 0.82 11.44
N LYS A 111 1.39 1.38 10.24
CA LYS A 111 0.09 1.52 9.58
C LYS A 111 -0.22 0.30 8.73
N ASN A 112 -1.48 -0.11 8.74
CA ASN A 112 -1.99 -1.09 7.80
C ASN A 112 -2.15 -0.43 6.43
N VAL A 113 -1.55 -1.00 5.40
CA VAL A 113 -1.55 -0.42 4.05
C VAL A 113 -2.55 -1.15 3.17
N ILE A 114 -3.45 -0.41 2.55
CA ILE A 114 -4.42 -0.92 1.59
C ILE A 114 -3.89 -0.71 0.17
N LEU A 115 -3.84 -1.79 -0.60
CA LEU A 115 -3.63 -1.76 -2.05
C LEU A 115 -4.96 -2.09 -2.75
N GLU A 116 -5.44 -1.21 -3.61
CA GLU A 116 -6.59 -1.46 -4.47
C GLU A 116 -6.08 -1.75 -5.89
N ILE A 117 -5.98 -3.02 -6.23
CA ILE A 117 -5.36 -3.49 -7.48
C ILE A 117 -6.14 -4.64 -8.13
N GLU A 118 -5.83 -4.92 -9.39
CA GLU A 118 -6.37 -6.06 -10.12
C GLU A 118 -5.87 -7.41 -9.57
N ILE A 119 -6.63 -8.48 -9.78
CA ILE A 119 -6.36 -9.80 -9.21
C ILE A 119 -4.99 -10.35 -9.58
N GLN A 120 -4.51 -10.09 -10.80
CA GLN A 120 -3.19 -10.56 -11.23
C GLN A 120 -2.06 -9.90 -10.41
N GLY A 121 -2.19 -8.61 -10.14
CA GLY A 121 -1.28 -7.88 -9.25
C GLY A 121 -1.34 -8.40 -7.82
N ALA A 122 -2.55 -8.68 -7.31
CA ALA A 122 -2.76 -9.23 -5.97
C ALA A 122 -2.02 -10.55 -5.76
N LEU A 123 -2.10 -11.47 -6.74
CA LEU A 123 -1.40 -12.75 -6.68
C LEU A 123 0.14 -12.58 -6.69
N ASN A 124 0.66 -11.62 -7.45
CA ASN A 124 2.08 -11.32 -7.46
C ASN A 124 2.54 -10.75 -6.12
N ILE A 125 1.75 -9.88 -5.51
CA ILE A 125 2.06 -9.34 -4.17
C ILE A 125 2.10 -10.45 -3.13
N LYS A 126 1.16 -11.39 -3.15
CA LYS A 126 1.15 -12.51 -2.20
C LYS A 126 2.43 -13.35 -2.25
N LYS A 127 3.08 -13.45 -3.41
CA LYS A 127 4.37 -14.15 -3.55
C LYS A 127 5.52 -13.38 -2.89
N MET A 128 5.52 -12.05 -2.99
CA MET A 128 6.56 -11.19 -2.41
C MET A 128 6.34 -10.88 -0.93
N TYR A 129 5.08 -10.80 -0.53
CA TYR A 129 4.65 -10.53 0.85
C TYR A 129 3.72 -11.67 1.32
N PRO A 130 4.27 -12.79 1.79
CA PRO A 130 3.48 -13.96 2.19
C PRO A 130 2.44 -13.67 3.29
N ASP A 131 2.72 -12.67 4.15
CA ASP A 131 1.83 -12.26 5.23
C ASP A 131 0.72 -11.29 4.76
N ALA A 132 0.75 -10.83 3.50
CA ALA A 132 -0.30 -9.97 2.98
C ALA A 132 -1.66 -10.66 2.99
N VAL A 133 -2.68 -9.93 3.41
CA VAL A 133 -4.08 -10.39 3.37
C VAL A 133 -4.72 -9.97 2.05
N LEU A 134 -5.29 -10.94 1.35
CA LEU A 134 -6.01 -10.71 0.09
C LEU A 134 -7.51 -10.78 0.33
N LEU A 135 -8.22 -9.71 -0.01
CA LEU A 135 -9.68 -9.66 -0.05
C LEU A 135 -10.16 -9.53 -1.49
N PHE A 136 -11.08 -10.39 -1.87
CA PHE A 136 -11.73 -10.32 -3.17
C PHE A 136 -13.19 -9.94 -3.00
N ILE A 137 -13.57 -8.77 -3.54
CA ILE A 137 -14.93 -8.26 -3.47
C ILE A 137 -15.69 -8.69 -4.71
N MET A 138 -16.75 -9.46 -4.49
CA MET A 138 -17.68 -9.89 -5.53
C MET A 138 -19.00 -9.11 -5.41
N PRO A 139 -19.63 -8.74 -6.52
CA PRO A 139 -21.01 -8.27 -6.48
C PRO A 139 -21.95 -9.38 -5.98
N PRO A 140 -23.08 -9.01 -5.39
CA PRO A 140 -24.09 -9.94 -4.94
C PRO A 140 -24.73 -10.71 -6.11
#